data_22b463adbb764c383f49e85a77fb922b
#
_entry.id   22b463adbb764c383f49e85a77fb922b
#
_cell.length_a   1.000
_cell.length_b   1.000
_cell.length_c   1.000
_cell.angle_alpha   90.00
_cell.angle_beta   90.00
_cell.angle_gamma   90.00
#
_symmetry.space_group_name_H-M   'P 1'
#
loop_
_entity.id
_entity.type
_entity.pdbx_description
1 polymer ?
#
loop_
_entity_poly.entity_id
_entity_poly.type
_entity_poly.pdbx_seq_one_letter_code
_entity_poly.pdbx_strand_id
1 'polypeptide(L)'
;MSTEEKKNSQISLDSEILSPSTEKEVSEIVREIYSKQLPIEITGTGTKKGFGYNLQTARKLTLSKLSGIIDYKKEELYIKVKAGTLIQDIEKILDENNQELAFEPIDFGYMINGQSNKGTIGGYVACNFAGSRRFKVGSVRDHILGFKGVNGKGDIIKSGGTVVKNVTGYDLSKLISGSFGTLVVLTEITLKVSPKKQSQITVIVYSDEIKKISNLFDKILSSSNEVSAATFIPEE
;
A
#
# COMPACT_ATOMS: atom_id res chain seq x y z
N MET A 1 41.70 3.58 28.29
CA MET A 1 40.96 2.76 27.29
C MET A 1 39.53 2.66 27.78
N SER A 2 38.68 3.51 27.29
CA SER A 2 37.30 3.66 27.70
C SER A 2 36.44 2.57 27.04
N THR A 3 35.81 1.77 27.88
CA THR A 3 34.76 0.83 27.51
C THR A 3 33.52 1.63 27.14
N GLU A 4 33.21 1.73 25.85
CA GLU A 4 31.94 2.23 25.37
C GLU A 4 30.82 1.28 25.84
N GLU A 5 30.02 1.74 26.77
CA GLU A 5 28.75 1.12 27.16
C GLU A 5 27.81 1.08 25.94
N LYS A 6 27.64 -0.08 25.35
CA LYS A 6 26.53 -0.36 24.44
C LYS A 6 25.23 -0.19 25.25
N LYS A 7 24.59 0.98 25.14
CA LYS A 7 23.21 1.15 25.54
C LYS A 7 22.33 0.20 24.73
N ASN A 8 22.06 -0.97 25.29
CA ASN A 8 20.94 -1.80 24.87
C ASN A 8 19.67 -1.02 25.25
N SER A 9 19.11 -0.28 24.31
CA SER A 9 17.77 0.28 24.47
C SER A 9 16.77 -0.88 24.37
N GLN A 10 16.46 -1.50 25.52
CA GLN A 10 15.33 -2.43 25.62
C GLN A 10 14.08 -1.67 25.22
N ILE A 11 13.45 -2.10 24.11
CA ILE A 11 12.17 -1.56 23.66
C ILE A 11 11.12 -2.07 24.66
N SER A 12 10.56 -1.16 25.47
CA SER A 12 9.48 -1.54 26.39
C SER A 12 8.21 -1.87 25.58
N LEU A 13 7.70 -3.09 25.74
CA LEU A 13 6.41 -3.51 25.17
C LEU A 13 5.21 -3.02 26.01
N ASP A 14 5.44 -2.32 27.10
CA ASP A 14 4.37 -1.84 27.98
C ASP A 14 3.60 -0.66 27.38
N SER A 15 4.18 -0.01 26.35
CA SER A 15 3.47 1.02 25.61
C SER A 15 2.40 0.41 24.69
N GLU A 16 1.20 0.99 24.67
CA GLU A 16 0.14 0.62 23.74
C GLU A 16 0.52 0.88 22.27
N ILE A 17 1.43 1.85 22.02
CA ILE A 17 1.87 2.24 20.69
C ILE A 17 3.38 2.09 20.56
N LEU A 18 3.78 1.15 19.70
CA LEU A 18 5.16 0.88 19.33
C LEU A 18 5.45 1.56 17.98
N SER A 19 6.52 2.36 17.92
CA SER A 19 6.81 3.23 16.76
C SER A 19 8.28 3.09 16.33
N PRO A 20 8.65 1.95 15.72
CA PRO A 20 10.03 1.71 15.26
C PRO A 20 10.43 2.67 14.15
N SER A 21 11.71 3.01 14.11
CA SER A 21 12.34 3.85 13.09
C SER A 21 13.19 3.06 12.10
N THR A 22 13.50 1.82 12.44
CA THR A 22 14.35 0.93 11.63
C THR A 22 13.70 -0.44 11.43
N GLU A 23 14.08 -1.13 10.35
CA GLU A 23 13.66 -2.50 10.09
C GLU A 23 14.12 -3.47 11.19
N LYS A 24 15.31 -3.22 11.77
CA LYS A 24 15.84 -4.01 12.87
C LYS A 24 14.96 -3.91 14.12
N GLU A 25 14.52 -2.69 14.49
CA GLU A 25 13.59 -2.50 15.58
C GLU A 25 12.25 -3.19 15.34
N VAL A 26 11.73 -3.18 14.11
CA VAL A 26 10.53 -3.95 13.74
C VAL A 26 10.75 -5.44 14.01
N SER A 27 11.89 -6.00 13.56
CA SER A 27 12.26 -7.41 13.77
C SER A 27 12.33 -7.77 15.26
N GLU A 28 12.97 -6.94 16.07
CA GLU A 28 13.11 -7.14 17.51
C GLU A 28 11.74 -7.11 18.21
N ILE A 29 10.90 -6.12 17.91
CA ILE A 29 9.54 -6.02 18.45
C ILE A 29 8.71 -7.26 18.08
N VAL A 30 8.68 -7.64 16.80
CA VAL A 30 7.87 -8.80 16.35
C VAL A 30 8.36 -10.08 17.00
N ARG A 31 9.68 -10.29 17.12
CA ARG A 31 10.27 -11.47 17.79
C ARG A 31 9.87 -11.54 19.26
N GLU A 32 9.91 -10.42 19.96
CA GLU A 32 9.51 -10.38 21.38
C GLU A 32 8.00 -10.63 21.56
N ILE A 33 7.16 -10.01 20.72
CA ILE A 33 5.72 -10.23 20.71
C ILE A 33 5.39 -11.70 20.40
N TYR A 34 6.07 -12.29 19.43
CA TYR A 34 5.93 -13.72 19.09
C TYR A 34 6.29 -14.61 20.26
N SER A 35 7.42 -14.36 20.93
CA SER A 35 7.86 -15.15 22.08
C SER A 35 6.88 -15.12 23.26
N LYS A 36 6.21 -13.99 23.45
CA LYS A 36 5.20 -13.77 24.50
C LYS A 36 3.76 -14.12 24.06
N GLN A 37 3.56 -14.55 22.81
CA GLN A 37 2.25 -14.87 22.23
C GLN A 37 1.22 -13.72 22.37
N LEU A 38 1.67 -12.48 22.19
CA LEU A 38 0.83 -11.29 22.34
C LEU A 38 0.22 -10.87 21.01
N PRO A 39 -1.06 -10.46 20.98
CA PRO A 39 -1.67 -9.88 19.79
C PRO A 39 -1.16 -8.45 19.53
N ILE A 40 -1.05 -8.07 18.26
CA ILE A 40 -0.65 -6.73 17.84
C ILE A 40 -1.37 -6.31 16.57
N GLU A 41 -1.78 -5.05 16.50
CA GLU A 41 -2.30 -4.40 15.30
C GLU A 41 -1.16 -3.73 14.54
N ILE A 42 -1.00 -4.02 13.24
CA ILE A 42 -0.07 -3.31 12.37
C ILE A 42 -0.80 -2.14 11.71
N THR A 43 -0.26 -0.93 11.81
CA THR A 43 -0.93 0.27 11.29
C THR A 43 0.04 1.26 10.63
N GLY A 44 -0.43 1.97 9.63
CA GLY A 44 0.14 3.23 9.15
C GLY A 44 -0.58 4.42 9.78
N THR A 45 -1.32 5.18 8.97
CA THR A 45 -2.17 6.29 9.44
C THR A 45 -3.56 5.84 9.93
N GLY A 46 -3.90 4.57 9.81
CA GLY A 46 -5.17 4.02 10.31
C GLY A 46 -6.40 4.27 9.43
N THR A 47 -6.24 4.81 8.21
CA THR A 47 -7.36 5.12 7.29
C THR A 47 -8.16 3.91 6.82
N LYS A 48 -7.70 2.70 7.09
CA LYS A 48 -8.35 1.45 6.63
C LYS A 48 -8.85 0.56 7.78
N LYS A 49 -8.91 1.10 8.99
CA LYS A 49 -9.35 0.36 10.20
C LYS A 49 -10.81 -0.08 10.16
N GLY A 50 -11.66 0.60 9.41
CA GLY A 50 -13.06 0.25 9.28
C GLY A 50 -13.33 -0.98 8.40
N PHE A 51 -12.29 -1.57 7.78
CA PHE A 51 -12.45 -2.77 6.96
C PHE A 51 -12.21 -4.03 7.80
N GLY A 52 -13.19 -4.92 7.83
CA GLY A 52 -13.14 -6.17 8.57
C GLY A 52 -13.69 -6.06 10.00
N TYR A 53 -13.32 -7.03 10.83
CA TYR A 53 -13.76 -7.08 12.22
C TYR A 53 -12.87 -6.24 13.13
N ASN A 54 -13.44 -5.77 14.24
CA ASN A 54 -12.67 -5.07 15.26
C ASN A 54 -11.60 -5.98 15.87
N LEU A 55 -10.36 -5.49 15.92
CA LEU A 55 -9.26 -6.19 16.51
C LEU A 55 -9.35 -6.14 18.05
N GLN A 56 -9.15 -7.30 18.69
CA GLN A 56 -9.18 -7.43 20.16
C GLN A 56 -7.79 -7.20 20.75
N THR A 57 -7.18 -6.05 20.44
CA THR A 57 -5.89 -5.66 21.02
C THR A 57 -5.79 -4.13 21.12
N ALA A 58 -5.25 -3.64 22.23
CA ALA A 58 -4.89 -2.24 22.39
C ALA A 58 -3.47 -1.93 21.86
N ARG A 59 -2.62 -2.98 21.70
CA ARG A 59 -1.22 -2.81 21.28
C ARG A 59 -1.13 -2.60 19.78
N LYS A 60 -0.43 -1.53 19.37
CA LYS A 60 -0.27 -1.12 17.98
C LYS A 60 1.20 -1.00 17.61
N LEU A 61 1.56 -1.50 16.44
CA LEU A 61 2.84 -1.24 15.78
C LEU A 61 2.59 -0.27 14.63
N THR A 62 2.98 0.98 14.81
CA THR A 62 2.85 1.99 13.75
C THR A 62 4.14 2.14 12.96
N LEU A 63 4.01 2.11 11.64
CA LEU A 63 5.13 2.25 10.71
C LEU A 63 5.36 3.70 10.24
N SER A 64 4.69 4.67 10.85
CA SER A 64 4.76 6.08 10.43
C SER A 64 6.17 6.67 10.40
N LYS A 65 7.08 6.20 11.28
CA LYS A 65 8.48 6.62 11.29
C LYS A 65 9.33 5.94 10.20
N LEU A 66 8.85 4.84 9.61
CA LEU A 66 9.48 4.18 8.47
C LEU A 66 8.97 4.82 7.16
N SER A 67 9.30 6.08 6.94
CA SER A 67 8.86 6.90 5.81
C SER A 67 10.03 7.39 4.98
N GLY A 68 9.79 7.68 3.71
CA GLY A 68 10.70 8.29 2.75
C GLY A 68 10.94 7.44 1.51
N ILE A 69 11.38 8.13 0.45
CA ILE A 69 11.80 7.53 -0.81
C ILE A 69 13.21 6.96 -0.62
N ILE A 70 13.43 5.71 -1.03
CA ILE A 70 14.73 5.03 -0.98
C ILE A 70 15.44 5.16 -2.32
N ASP A 71 14.71 4.93 -3.41
CA ASP A 71 15.22 5.01 -4.77
C ASP A 71 14.08 5.32 -5.75
N TYR A 72 14.35 6.09 -6.78
CA TYR A 72 13.40 6.39 -7.84
C TYR A 72 14.12 6.49 -9.17
N LYS A 73 13.79 5.60 -10.08
CA LYS A 73 14.33 5.55 -11.44
C LYS A 73 13.22 5.81 -12.44
N LYS A 74 13.07 7.06 -12.82
CA LYS A 74 11.99 7.51 -13.70
C LYS A 74 12.07 6.86 -15.09
N GLU A 75 13.27 6.62 -15.61
CA GLU A 75 13.51 5.98 -16.89
C GLU A 75 13.19 4.48 -16.87
N GLU A 76 13.36 3.84 -15.70
CA GLU A 76 13.08 2.42 -15.49
C GLU A 76 11.66 2.18 -14.95
N LEU A 77 10.89 3.26 -14.73
CA LEU A 77 9.49 3.24 -14.29
C LEU A 77 9.29 2.48 -12.97
N TYR A 78 10.16 2.67 -12.00
CA TYR A 78 9.94 2.17 -10.64
C TYR A 78 10.29 3.18 -9.56
N ILE A 79 9.62 3.02 -8.42
CA ILE A 79 9.92 3.73 -7.18
C ILE A 79 10.06 2.75 -6.02
N LYS A 80 11.07 2.92 -5.18
CA LYS A 80 11.30 2.16 -3.96
C LYS A 80 11.14 3.08 -2.76
N VAL A 81 10.29 2.69 -1.83
CA VAL A 81 9.89 3.53 -0.69
C VAL A 81 9.82 2.71 0.59
N LYS A 82 9.90 3.39 1.74
CA LYS A 82 9.58 2.79 3.04
C LYS A 82 8.07 2.66 3.19
N ALA A 83 7.61 1.62 3.91
CA ALA A 83 6.20 1.27 3.99
C ALA A 83 5.30 2.33 4.66
N GLY A 84 5.84 3.13 5.56
CA GLY A 84 5.14 4.25 6.21
C GLY A 84 5.05 5.53 5.38
N THR A 85 5.60 5.55 4.16
CA THR A 85 5.54 6.72 3.27
C THR A 85 4.10 7.01 2.87
N LEU A 86 3.68 8.26 2.99
CA LEU A 86 2.34 8.68 2.60
C LEU A 86 2.16 8.58 1.08
N ILE A 87 0.99 8.18 0.64
CA ILE A 87 0.63 8.11 -0.78
C ILE A 87 0.78 9.48 -1.44
N GLN A 88 0.33 10.54 -0.78
CA GLN A 88 0.41 11.90 -1.29
C GLN A 88 1.85 12.38 -1.55
N ASP A 89 2.81 11.95 -0.73
CA ASP A 89 4.22 12.31 -0.92
C ASP A 89 4.81 11.60 -2.14
N ILE A 90 4.38 10.34 -2.37
CA ILE A 90 4.76 9.57 -3.56
C ILE A 90 4.15 10.21 -4.81
N GLU A 91 2.85 10.51 -4.78
CA GLU A 91 2.14 11.14 -5.90
C GLU A 91 2.77 12.48 -6.28
N LYS A 92 3.16 13.30 -5.30
CA LYS A 92 3.83 14.59 -5.55
C LYS A 92 5.12 14.42 -6.36
N ILE A 93 5.99 13.48 -5.97
CA ILE A 93 7.26 13.22 -6.66
C ILE A 93 7.03 12.66 -8.06
N LEU A 94 6.05 11.78 -8.22
CA LEU A 94 5.69 11.23 -9.51
C LEU A 94 5.11 12.29 -10.44
N ASP A 95 4.30 13.20 -9.91
CA ASP A 95 3.71 14.34 -10.63
C ASP A 95 4.77 15.25 -11.26
N GLU A 96 5.80 15.58 -10.49
CA GLU A 96 6.93 16.38 -10.94
C GLU A 96 7.66 15.76 -12.15
N ASN A 97 7.47 14.45 -12.37
CA ASN A 97 8.07 13.68 -13.46
C ASN A 97 7.05 13.18 -14.50
N ASN A 98 5.82 13.69 -14.50
CA ASN A 98 4.73 13.24 -15.36
C ASN A 98 4.47 11.73 -15.27
N GLN A 99 4.55 11.18 -14.06
CA GLN A 99 4.27 9.76 -13.76
C GLN A 99 3.17 9.64 -12.71
N GLU A 100 2.60 8.44 -12.60
CA GLU A 100 1.50 8.16 -11.68
C GLU A 100 1.56 6.73 -11.10
N LEU A 101 0.87 6.54 -9.96
CA LEU A 101 0.47 5.23 -9.47
C LEU A 101 -0.79 4.79 -10.21
N ALA A 102 -0.65 3.95 -11.23
CA ALA A 102 -1.75 3.62 -12.15
C ALA A 102 -2.95 2.93 -11.46
N PHE A 103 -2.75 2.26 -10.32
CA PHE A 103 -3.81 1.62 -9.55
C PHE A 103 -4.75 2.59 -8.82
N GLU A 104 -4.54 3.89 -8.99
CA GLU A 104 -5.44 4.97 -8.57
C GLU A 104 -5.79 4.90 -7.07
N PRO A 105 -4.87 5.36 -6.18
CA PRO A 105 -5.11 5.33 -4.74
C PRO A 105 -6.34 6.14 -4.32
N ILE A 106 -7.32 5.48 -3.70
CA ILE A 106 -8.55 6.09 -3.19
C ILE A 106 -8.26 6.84 -1.89
N ASP A 107 -8.89 7.99 -1.70
CA ASP A 107 -8.83 8.75 -0.45
C ASP A 107 -9.88 8.28 0.55
N PHE A 108 -9.52 7.25 1.32
CA PHE A 108 -10.41 6.72 2.36
C PHE A 108 -10.61 7.69 3.53
N GLY A 109 -9.64 8.56 3.82
CA GLY A 109 -9.77 9.57 4.86
C GLY A 109 -10.90 10.53 4.54
N TYR A 110 -10.98 11.00 3.30
CA TYR A 110 -12.07 11.87 2.87
C TYR A 110 -13.44 11.19 2.98
N MET A 111 -13.54 9.91 2.59
CA MET A 111 -14.78 9.13 2.66
C MET A 111 -15.27 8.87 4.10
N ILE A 112 -14.33 8.76 5.07
CA ILE A 112 -14.68 8.38 6.45
C ILE A 112 -14.93 9.60 7.34
N ASN A 113 -14.11 10.65 7.22
CA ASN A 113 -14.12 11.79 8.14
C ASN A 113 -14.09 13.16 7.46
N GLY A 114 -14.21 13.22 6.14
CA GLY A 114 -14.19 14.46 5.35
C GLY A 114 -12.80 15.13 5.24
N GLN A 115 -11.75 14.50 5.75
CA GLN A 115 -10.38 15.02 5.66
C GLN A 115 -9.53 14.15 4.75
N SER A 116 -8.85 14.79 3.79
CA SER A 116 -8.00 14.08 2.85
C SER A 116 -6.87 13.34 3.58
N ASN A 117 -6.87 12.02 3.45
CA ASN A 117 -5.81 11.14 3.94
C ASN A 117 -5.84 9.82 3.18
N LYS A 118 -5.06 9.72 2.13
CA LYS A 118 -4.92 8.49 1.35
C LYS A 118 -4.22 7.36 2.13
N GLY A 119 -3.55 7.69 3.22
CA GLY A 119 -2.84 6.72 4.03
C GLY A 119 -1.42 6.45 3.54
N THR A 120 -0.84 5.34 4.06
CA THR A 120 0.52 4.91 3.72
C THR A 120 0.52 3.87 2.62
N ILE A 121 1.63 3.79 1.86
CA ILE A 121 1.79 2.79 0.80
C ILE A 121 1.79 1.37 1.36
N GLY A 122 2.35 1.13 2.54
CA GLY A 122 2.28 -0.17 3.22
C GLY A 122 0.85 -0.61 3.48
N GLY A 123 -0.01 0.31 3.95
CA GLY A 123 -1.44 0.04 4.13
C GLY A 123 -2.17 -0.25 2.81
N TYR A 124 -1.79 0.43 1.72
CA TYR A 124 -2.34 0.16 0.40
C TYR A 124 -1.98 -1.22 -0.12
N VAL A 125 -0.70 -1.60 -0.06
CA VAL A 125 -0.24 -2.94 -0.45
C VAL A 125 -0.90 -4.02 0.40
N ALA A 126 -0.93 -3.82 1.72
CA ALA A 126 -1.53 -4.78 2.64
C ALA A 126 -3.02 -5.05 2.35
N CYS A 127 -3.77 -4.03 1.93
CA CYS A 127 -5.20 -4.16 1.61
C CYS A 127 -5.48 -4.47 0.14
N ASN A 128 -4.52 -4.28 -0.76
CA ASN A 128 -4.67 -4.47 -2.21
C ASN A 128 -5.84 -3.67 -2.81
N PHE A 129 -6.04 -2.44 -2.37
CA PHE A 129 -7.08 -1.58 -2.92
C PHE A 129 -6.68 -1.00 -4.28
N ALA A 130 -7.69 -0.70 -5.09
CA ALA A 130 -7.54 -0.05 -6.39
C ALA A 130 -8.77 0.80 -6.68
N GLY A 131 -8.61 1.86 -7.46
CA GLY A 131 -9.69 2.71 -7.95
C GLY A 131 -10.45 2.12 -9.12
N SER A 132 -11.22 2.97 -9.79
CA SER A 132 -12.12 2.63 -10.90
C SER A 132 -11.38 2.11 -12.15
N ARG A 133 -10.08 2.37 -12.26
CA ARG A 133 -9.22 1.87 -13.35
C ARG A 133 -8.82 0.39 -13.21
N ARG A 134 -9.24 -0.31 -12.17
CA ARG A 134 -8.80 -1.68 -11.86
C ARG A 134 -8.94 -2.66 -13.01
N PHE A 135 -9.99 -2.59 -13.80
CA PHE A 135 -10.21 -3.49 -14.93
C PHE A 135 -9.21 -3.29 -16.08
N LYS A 136 -8.64 -2.07 -16.21
CA LYS A 136 -7.66 -1.72 -17.24
C LYS A 136 -6.22 -1.93 -16.80
N VAL A 137 -5.91 -1.53 -15.57
CA VAL A 137 -4.52 -1.44 -15.08
C VAL A 137 -4.19 -2.45 -13.97
N GLY A 138 -5.19 -3.14 -13.44
CA GLY A 138 -5.03 -4.04 -12.30
C GLY A 138 -5.12 -3.33 -10.95
N SER A 139 -4.80 -4.05 -9.91
CA SER A 139 -4.74 -3.57 -8.52
C SER A 139 -3.29 -3.29 -8.08
N VAL A 140 -3.10 -2.88 -6.84
CA VAL A 140 -1.75 -2.70 -6.26
C VAL A 140 -0.88 -3.95 -6.43
N ARG A 141 -1.47 -5.14 -6.29
CA ARG A 141 -0.82 -6.44 -6.48
C ARG A 141 -0.11 -6.56 -7.84
N ASP A 142 -0.65 -5.94 -8.88
CA ASP A 142 -0.13 -6.01 -10.24
C ASP A 142 1.02 -5.01 -10.48
N HIS A 143 1.22 -4.10 -9.54
CA HIS A 143 2.25 -3.06 -9.60
C HIS A 143 3.40 -3.26 -8.61
N ILE A 144 3.29 -4.20 -7.65
CA ILE A 144 4.38 -4.49 -6.72
C ILE A 144 5.45 -5.35 -7.39
N LEU A 145 6.69 -4.84 -7.43
CA LEU A 145 7.86 -5.52 -8.01
C LEU A 145 8.66 -6.27 -6.95
N GLY A 146 8.62 -5.81 -5.71
CA GLY A 146 9.33 -6.43 -4.61
C GLY A 146 9.06 -5.74 -3.28
N PHE A 147 9.46 -6.40 -2.20
CA PHE A 147 9.33 -5.87 -0.85
C PHE A 147 10.46 -6.37 0.06
N LYS A 148 10.66 -5.66 1.15
CA LYS A 148 11.24 -6.18 2.39
C LYS A 148 10.22 -6.08 3.50
N GLY A 149 10.35 -6.95 4.49
CA GLY A 149 9.48 -6.96 5.64
C GLY A 149 9.91 -7.96 6.68
N VAL A 150 9.16 -8.02 7.76
CA VAL A 150 9.39 -8.90 8.90
C VAL A 150 8.24 -9.90 8.99
N ASN A 151 8.54 -11.20 8.98
CA ASN A 151 7.55 -12.25 9.13
C ASN A 151 7.06 -12.36 10.59
N GLY A 152 6.04 -13.20 10.85
CA GLY A 152 5.47 -13.36 12.19
C GLY A 152 6.43 -13.93 13.26
N LYS A 153 7.61 -14.43 12.86
CA LYS A 153 8.66 -14.90 13.80
C LYS A 153 9.73 -13.85 14.08
N GLY A 154 9.65 -12.69 13.43
CA GLY A 154 10.63 -11.62 13.56
C GLY A 154 11.81 -11.74 12.57
N ASP A 155 11.74 -12.63 11.58
CA ASP A 155 12.81 -12.73 10.57
C ASP A 155 12.59 -11.69 9.48
N ILE A 156 13.68 -11.03 9.07
CA ILE A 156 13.67 -10.11 7.94
C ILE A 156 13.66 -10.94 6.65
N ILE A 157 12.69 -10.70 5.81
CA ILE A 157 12.52 -11.37 4.52
C ILE A 157 12.50 -10.34 3.39
N LYS A 158 12.97 -10.77 2.21
CA LYS A 158 12.95 -9.98 0.98
C LYS A 158 12.48 -10.85 -0.17
N SER A 159 11.64 -10.30 -1.03
CA SER A 159 11.22 -10.94 -2.27
C SER A 159 11.12 -9.93 -3.40
N GLY A 160 11.37 -10.39 -4.64
CA GLY A 160 11.35 -9.53 -5.81
C GLY A 160 12.57 -8.61 -5.91
N GLY A 161 12.47 -7.61 -6.77
CA GLY A 161 13.54 -6.66 -7.07
C GLY A 161 13.01 -5.42 -7.76
N THR A 162 13.80 -4.86 -8.67
CA THR A 162 13.44 -3.70 -9.50
C THR A 162 12.96 -4.09 -10.89
N VAL A 163 13.02 -5.37 -11.26
CA VAL A 163 12.68 -5.86 -12.59
C VAL A 163 11.28 -6.47 -12.61
N VAL A 164 10.55 -6.23 -13.69
CA VAL A 164 9.16 -6.70 -13.88
C VAL A 164 9.07 -8.24 -13.99
N LYS A 165 10.15 -8.91 -14.36
CA LYS A 165 10.18 -10.35 -14.59
C LYS A 165 11.02 -11.07 -13.54
N ASN A 166 10.36 -11.66 -12.54
CA ASN A 166 10.97 -12.63 -11.65
C ASN A 166 10.44 -14.02 -12.02
N VAL A 167 11.32 -14.87 -12.51
CA VAL A 167 10.95 -16.20 -13.05
C VAL A 167 11.34 -17.36 -12.11
N THR A 168 11.87 -17.06 -10.92
CA THR A 168 12.37 -18.07 -10.00
C THR A 168 11.61 -18.05 -8.68
N GLY A 169 10.94 -19.15 -8.35
CA GLY A 169 10.22 -19.33 -7.09
C GLY A 169 8.81 -18.74 -7.06
N TYR A 170 8.23 -18.73 -5.87
CA TYR A 170 6.89 -18.17 -5.63
C TYR A 170 6.92 -16.64 -5.65
N ASP A 171 5.90 -16.04 -6.22
CA ASP A 171 5.69 -14.59 -6.19
C ASP A 171 5.12 -14.16 -4.83
N LEU A 172 6.01 -14.03 -3.85
CA LEU A 172 5.65 -13.60 -2.50
C LEU A 172 5.11 -12.17 -2.47
N SER A 173 5.52 -11.32 -3.42
CA SER A 173 5.00 -9.95 -3.51
C SER A 173 3.50 -9.93 -3.76
N LYS A 174 3.01 -10.83 -4.62
CA LYS A 174 1.58 -11.01 -4.86
C LYS A 174 0.86 -11.68 -3.68
N LEU A 175 1.52 -12.57 -2.96
CA LEU A 175 0.94 -13.24 -1.78
C LEU A 175 0.67 -12.24 -0.65
N ILE A 176 1.61 -11.33 -0.37
CA ILE A 176 1.46 -10.37 0.72
C ILE A 176 0.49 -9.23 0.41
N SER A 177 0.23 -8.96 -0.87
CA SER A 177 -0.77 -7.99 -1.29
C SER A 177 -2.18 -8.50 -0.98
N GLY A 178 -2.91 -7.78 -0.14
CA GLY A 178 -4.24 -8.18 0.34
C GLY A 178 -4.21 -9.08 1.59
N SER A 179 -3.04 -9.25 2.22
CA SER A 179 -2.93 -10.02 3.48
C SER A 179 -3.32 -9.23 4.74
N PHE A 180 -3.66 -7.96 4.62
CA PHE A 180 -3.98 -7.05 5.73
C PHE A 180 -2.92 -7.00 6.84
N GLY A 181 -1.64 -7.24 6.48
CA GLY A 181 -0.52 -7.27 7.42
C GLY A 181 -0.44 -8.53 8.28
N THR A 182 -1.25 -9.57 8.01
CA THR A 182 -1.28 -10.81 8.79
C THR A 182 -0.10 -11.74 8.50
N LEU A 183 0.55 -11.60 7.35
CA LEU A 183 1.67 -12.45 6.94
C LEU A 183 3.03 -11.79 7.17
N VAL A 184 3.11 -10.47 6.94
CA VAL A 184 4.36 -9.73 6.96
C VAL A 184 4.11 -8.29 7.42
N VAL A 185 4.97 -7.76 8.27
CA VAL A 185 5.10 -6.34 8.53
C VAL A 185 6.00 -5.75 7.44
N LEU A 186 5.42 -5.03 6.49
CA LEU A 186 6.17 -4.43 5.37
C LEU A 186 7.06 -3.29 5.88
N THR A 187 8.32 -3.27 5.43
CA THR A 187 9.28 -2.20 5.76
C THR A 187 9.73 -1.40 4.55
N GLU A 188 9.95 -2.06 3.40
CA GLU A 188 10.25 -1.43 2.12
C GLU A 188 9.36 -2.03 1.01
N ILE A 189 9.00 -1.21 0.04
CA ILE A 189 8.16 -1.61 -1.09
C ILE A 189 8.76 -1.03 -2.37
N THR A 190 8.86 -1.85 -3.42
CA THR A 190 9.21 -1.43 -4.78
C THR A 190 7.98 -1.55 -5.65
N LEU A 191 7.60 -0.46 -6.30
CA LEU A 191 6.42 -0.36 -7.15
C LEU A 191 6.79 0.02 -8.57
N LYS A 192 6.11 -0.57 -9.52
CA LYS A 192 6.05 -0.06 -10.89
C LYS A 192 5.22 1.23 -10.90
N VAL A 193 5.73 2.24 -11.61
CA VAL A 193 4.99 3.47 -11.92
C VAL A 193 4.69 3.55 -13.41
N SER A 194 3.82 4.44 -13.81
CA SER A 194 3.42 4.60 -15.20
C SER A 194 3.50 6.06 -15.62
N PRO A 195 3.80 6.36 -16.90
CA PRO A 195 3.67 7.71 -17.42
C PRO A 195 2.22 8.18 -17.30
N LYS A 196 2.01 9.44 -16.95
CA LYS A 196 0.68 10.07 -17.01
C LYS A 196 0.19 10.17 -18.44
N LYS A 197 -1.12 10.07 -18.60
CA LYS A 197 -1.77 10.35 -19.89
C LYS A 197 -1.67 11.85 -20.20
N GLN A 198 -1.42 12.18 -21.46
CA GLN A 198 -1.32 13.59 -21.92
C GLN A 198 -2.65 14.34 -21.79
N SER A 199 -3.75 13.63 -22.01
CA SER A 199 -5.11 14.16 -21.88
C SER A 199 -6.07 13.08 -21.38
N GLN A 200 -7.11 13.53 -20.68
CA GLN A 200 -8.20 12.68 -20.20
C GLN A 200 -9.50 13.44 -20.30
N ILE A 201 -10.56 12.75 -20.72
CA ILE A 201 -11.93 13.26 -20.72
C ILE A 201 -12.83 12.34 -19.90
N THR A 202 -13.82 12.91 -19.24
CA THR A 202 -14.88 12.18 -18.57
C THR A 202 -16.19 12.44 -19.28
N VAL A 203 -16.88 11.39 -19.67
CA VAL A 203 -18.22 11.45 -20.26
C VAL A 203 -19.24 11.04 -19.20
N ILE A 204 -20.20 11.91 -18.91
CA ILE A 204 -21.29 11.62 -17.98
C ILE A 204 -22.55 11.33 -18.77
N VAL A 205 -23.18 10.21 -18.49
CA VAL A 205 -24.43 9.79 -19.11
C VAL A 205 -25.49 9.60 -18.01
N TYR A 206 -26.62 10.27 -18.14
CA TYR A 206 -27.74 10.15 -17.20
C TYR A 206 -28.74 9.11 -17.75
N SER A 207 -29.23 8.25 -16.89
CA SER A 207 -30.28 7.28 -17.19
C SER A 207 -30.97 6.83 -15.90
N ASP A 208 -32.27 6.71 -15.95
CA ASP A 208 -33.16 6.17 -14.90
C ASP A 208 -33.40 4.65 -15.03
N GLU A 209 -32.90 4.03 -16.11
CA GLU A 209 -33.06 2.61 -16.38
C GLU A 209 -31.76 1.82 -16.20
N ILE A 210 -31.67 0.97 -15.19
CA ILE A 210 -30.49 0.14 -14.89
C ILE A 210 -30.08 -0.75 -16.08
N LYS A 211 -31.05 -1.30 -16.84
CA LYS A 211 -30.75 -2.10 -18.03
C LYS A 211 -30.03 -1.32 -19.13
N LYS A 212 -30.37 -0.04 -19.30
CA LYS A 212 -29.67 0.83 -20.26
C LYS A 212 -28.24 1.08 -19.82
N ILE A 213 -28.01 1.24 -18.50
CA ILE A 213 -26.69 1.45 -17.93
C ILE A 213 -25.81 0.22 -18.14
N SER A 214 -26.32 -0.99 -17.87
CA SER A 214 -25.61 -2.25 -18.12
C SER A 214 -25.19 -2.39 -19.59
N ASN A 215 -26.15 -2.18 -20.51
CA ASN A 215 -25.87 -2.24 -21.95
C ASN A 215 -24.86 -1.16 -22.40
N LEU A 216 -24.86 -0.01 -21.73
CA LEU A 216 -23.89 1.05 -22.01
C LEU A 216 -22.49 0.63 -21.57
N PHE A 217 -22.32 0.04 -20.39
CA PHE A 217 -21.04 -0.50 -19.94
C PHE A 217 -20.49 -1.53 -20.93
N ASP A 218 -21.30 -2.48 -21.37
CA ASP A 218 -20.88 -3.49 -22.34
C ASP A 218 -20.37 -2.85 -23.64
N LYS A 219 -21.09 -1.86 -24.17
CA LYS A 219 -20.69 -1.13 -25.38
C LYS A 219 -19.42 -0.32 -25.19
N ILE A 220 -19.28 0.38 -24.04
CA ILE A 220 -18.12 1.22 -23.74
C ILE A 220 -16.88 0.34 -23.58
N LEU A 221 -16.96 -0.73 -22.78
CA LEU A 221 -15.82 -1.60 -22.46
C LEU A 221 -15.39 -2.47 -23.66
N SER A 222 -16.33 -2.78 -24.58
CA SER A 222 -16.02 -3.50 -25.83
C SER A 222 -15.63 -2.60 -26.99
N SER A 223 -15.67 -1.28 -26.82
CA SER A 223 -15.33 -0.33 -27.88
C SER A 223 -13.82 -0.29 -28.15
N SER A 224 -13.43 0.25 -29.31
CA SER A 224 -12.03 0.52 -29.65
C SER A 224 -11.44 1.75 -28.93
N ASN A 225 -12.23 2.44 -28.09
CA ASN A 225 -11.76 3.58 -27.31
C ASN A 225 -10.89 3.14 -26.13
N GLU A 226 -9.93 3.96 -25.75
CA GLU A 226 -9.09 3.71 -24.57
C GLU A 226 -9.82 4.06 -23.26
N VAL A 227 -10.88 3.34 -22.94
CA VAL A 227 -11.62 3.52 -21.69
C VAL A 227 -10.75 3.11 -20.51
N SER A 228 -10.44 4.06 -19.64
CA SER A 228 -9.60 3.82 -18.47
C SER A 228 -10.40 3.50 -17.20
N ALA A 229 -11.63 4.02 -17.10
CA ALA A 229 -12.53 3.78 -15.98
C ALA A 229 -13.98 3.87 -16.44
N ALA A 230 -14.86 3.14 -15.76
CA ALA A 230 -16.31 3.26 -15.90
C ALA A 230 -16.96 3.03 -14.53
N THR A 231 -17.84 3.94 -14.11
CA THR A 231 -18.46 3.91 -12.79
C THR A 231 -19.92 4.31 -12.89
N PHE A 232 -20.77 3.64 -12.15
CA PHE A 232 -22.16 4.03 -11.93
C PHE A 232 -22.29 4.73 -10.59
N ILE A 233 -22.91 5.89 -10.58
CA ILE A 233 -23.22 6.66 -9.37
C ILE A 233 -24.74 6.71 -9.28
N PRO A 234 -25.37 6.01 -8.31
CA PRO A 234 -26.80 6.10 -8.10
C PRO A 234 -27.17 7.51 -7.61
N GLU A 235 -28.34 8.02 -7.99
CA GLU A 235 -28.95 9.16 -7.30
C GLU A 235 -29.40 8.71 -5.91
N GLU A 236 -29.26 9.57 -4.91
CA GLU A 236 -29.70 9.33 -3.53
C GLU A 236 -31.23 9.35 -3.39
#